data_0e8b0de365d978c2b806a3462c35013e
#
_entry.id   0e8b0de365d978c2b806a3462c35013e
#
_cell.length_a   1.000
_cell.length_b   1.000
_cell.length_c   1.000
_cell.angle_alpha   90.00
_cell.angle_beta   90.00
_cell.angle_gamma   90.00
#
_symmetry.space_group_name_H-M   'P 1'
#
loop_
_entity.id
_entity.type
_entity.pdbx_description
1 polymer ?
#
loop_
_entity_poly.entity_id
_entity_poly.type
_entity_poly.pdbx_seq_one_letter_code
_entity_poly.pdbx_strand_id
1 'polypeptide(L)'
;VQTGTLAINYIDGQEIDTYALLPISEPNLNTKYSTYKKSFSVSSSNSTLDQNFSIYIDVTNNEFDNNALGFILYDANGNRISSGNIPSSGKVLLASNLELKTGENKSYTVLIWLQDNGKNQDYEQGKNFAGEFYITTKQIKYE
;
A
#
# COMPACT_ATOMS: atom_id res chain seq x y z
N VAL A 1 4.53 8.28 -34.06
CA VAL A 1 5.03 7.40 -33.01
C VAL A 1 5.79 8.25 -31.99
N GLN A 2 5.36 8.19 -30.76
CA GLN A 2 6.04 8.86 -29.69
C GLN A 2 7.12 7.94 -29.13
N THR A 3 8.33 8.42 -29.06
CA THR A 3 9.43 7.72 -28.41
C THR A 3 9.85 8.48 -27.17
N GLY A 4 10.30 7.76 -26.18
CA GLY A 4 10.77 8.34 -24.93
C GLY A 4 11.19 7.25 -23.94
N THR A 5 11.65 7.68 -22.78
CA THR A 5 12.05 6.76 -21.73
C THR A 5 10.86 6.53 -20.79
N LEU A 6 10.48 5.26 -20.62
CA LEU A 6 9.46 4.84 -19.68
C LEU A 6 10.14 4.24 -18.44
N ALA A 7 10.07 4.94 -17.32
CA ALA A 7 10.70 4.50 -16.09
C ALA A 7 9.91 5.03 -14.89
N ILE A 8 9.88 4.26 -13.83
CA ILE A 8 9.34 4.69 -12.54
C ILE A 8 10.33 4.26 -11.45
N ASN A 9 10.66 5.19 -10.57
CA ASN A 9 11.46 4.90 -9.39
C ASN A 9 10.53 4.71 -8.21
N TYR A 10 10.56 3.52 -7.66
CA TYR A 10 9.80 3.19 -6.47
C TYR A 10 10.78 3.02 -5.32
N ILE A 11 10.59 3.84 -4.29
CA ILE A 11 11.44 3.79 -3.11
C ILE A 11 10.62 3.24 -1.96
N ASP A 12 10.96 2.03 -1.53
CA ASP A 12 10.42 1.40 -0.33
C ASP A 12 11.60 0.82 0.45
N GLY A 13 11.92 1.46 1.55
CA GLY A 13 13.14 1.12 2.31
C GLY A 13 12.97 0.01 3.33
N GLN A 14 11.77 -0.50 3.57
CA GLN A 14 11.53 -1.46 4.64
C GLN A 14 10.43 -2.43 4.31
N GLU A 15 10.61 -3.68 4.73
CA GLU A 15 9.54 -4.67 4.70
C GLU A 15 8.45 -4.31 5.72
N ILE A 16 7.23 -4.74 5.42
CA ILE A 16 6.13 -4.62 6.37
C ILE A 16 6.26 -5.74 7.39
N ASP A 17 6.34 -5.38 8.66
CA ASP A 17 6.30 -6.31 9.77
C ASP A 17 5.28 -5.77 10.78
N THR A 18 4.24 -6.55 11.02
CA THR A 18 3.09 -6.12 11.80
C THR A 18 2.86 -6.96 13.05
N TYR A 19 3.91 -7.50 13.64
CA TYR A 19 3.72 -8.22 14.88
C TYR A 19 3.26 -7.26 16.02
N ALA A 20 2.63 -7.81 17.03
CA ALA A 20 2.16 -7.07 18.22
C ALA A 20 1.00 -6.11 17.95
N LEU A 21 0.21 -6.33 16.91
CA LEU A 21 -1.02 -5.59 16.69
C LEU A 21 -2.13 -6.10 17.62
N LEU A 22 -2.87 -5.18 18.22
CA LEU A 22 -4.09 -5.46 18.98
C LEU A 22 -5.30 -5.09 18.12
N PRO A 23 -6.44 -5.78 18.29
CA PRO A 23 -7.66 -5.41 17.54
C PRO A 23 -8.13 -4.02 17.89
N ILE A 24 -8.37 -3.20 16.87
CA ILE A 24 -8.93 -1.85 17.04
C ILE A 24 -9.97 -1.58 15.97
N SER A 25 -10.82 -0.59 16.21
CA SER A 25 -11.71 -0.06 15.20
C SER A 25 -10.90 0.69 14.15
N GLU A 26 -11.53 1.04 13.02
CA GLU A 26 -10.83 1.68 11.90
C GLU A 26 -10.00 2.88 12.36
N PRO A 27 -8.68 2.86 12.12
CA PRO A 27 -7.79 3.93 12.52
C PRO A 27 -7.78 5.08 11.50
N ASN A 28 -7.03 6.12 11.83
CA ASN A 28 -6.69 7.19 10.90
C ASN A 28 -5.20 7.53 11.03
N LEU A 29 -4.73 8.52 10.28
CA LEU A 29 -3.32 8.89 10.27
C LEU A 29 -2.81 9.39 11.63
N ASN A 30 -3.69 9.77 12.54
CA ASN A 30 -3.32 10.23 13.88
C ASN A 30 -3.32 9.12 14.94
N THR A 31 -3.76 7.92 14.57
CA THR A 31 -3.74 6.77 15.48
C THR A 31 -2.31 6.37 15.78
N LYS A 32 -1.95 6.27 17.06
CA LYS A 32 -0.56 6.05 17.49
C LYS A 32 -0.21 4.60 17.75
N TYR A 33 -1.18 3.77 18.13
CA TYR A 33 -0.93 2.40 18.58
C TYR A 33 -1.72 1.41 17.75
N SER A 34 -1.22 0.18 17.69
CA SER A 34 -1.86 -0.95 17.02
C SER A 34 -2.10 -0.70 15.53
N THR A 35 -1.29 0.14 14.93
CA THR A 35 -1.27 0.36 13.49
C THR A 35 0.15 0.26 12.98
N TYR A 36 0.27 -0.21 11.76
CA TYR A 36 1.51 -0.13 10.99
C TYR A 36 1.34 0.94 9.92
N LYS A 37 2.28 1.88 9.86
CA LYS A 37 2.29 2.95 8.86
C LYS A 37 3.54 2.83 8.01
N LYS A 38 3.36 2.82 6.71
CA LYS A 38 4.47 2.83 5.76
C LYS A 38 4.25 3.92 4.74
N SER A 39 5.26 4.80 4.62
CA SER A 39 5.26 5.85 3.61
C SER A 39 6.26 5.50 2.51
N PHE A 40 5.91 5.80 1.28
CA PHE A 40 6.77 5.56 0.13
C PHE A 40 6.51 6.61 -0.95
N SER A 41 7.44 6.71 -1.89
CA SER A 41 7.35 7.67 -3.00
C SER A 41 7.47 6.95 -4.33
N VAL A 42 6.77 7.48 -5.32
CA VAL A 42 6.82 7.05 -6.71
C VAL A 42 7.26 8.24 -7.54
N SER A 43 8.31 8.07 -8.31
CA SER A 43 8.94 9.16 -9.07
C SER A 43 9.11 8.78 -10.52
N SER A 44 8.87 9.73 -11.41
CA SER A 44 9.13 9.60 -12.85
C SER A 44 10.35 10.38 -13.29
N SER A 45 11.29 10.66 -12.39
CA SER A 45 12.43 11.54 -12.67
C SER A 45 13.25 11.14 -13.91
N ASN A 46 13.32 9.86 -14.23
CA ASN A 46 14.04 9.35 -15.39
C ASN A 46 13.12 9.04 -16.58
N SER A 47 11.85 9.38 -16.49
CA SER A 47 10.89 9.13 -17.55
C SER A 47 10.61 10.39 -18.35
N THR A 48 10.50 10.26 -19.66
CA THR A 48 10.05 11.32 -20.57
C THR A 48 8.61 11.16 -21.01
N LEU A 49 7.91 10.14 -20.47
CA LEU A 49 6.54 9.81 -20.83
C LEU A 49 5.65 9.87 -19.60
N ASP A 50 4.41 10.32 -19.79
CA ASP A 50 3.39 10.22 -18.75
C ASP A 50 2.97 8.76 -18.59
N GLN A 51 2.66 8.36 -17.37
CA GLN A 51 2.38 6.97 -17.03
C GLN A 51 1.16 6.86 -16.13
N ASN A 52 0.48 5.73 -16.27
CA ASN A 52 -0.43 5.23 -15.24
C ASN A 52 0.28 4.14 -14.46
N PHE A 53 0.00 4.06 -13.18
CA PHE A 53 0.56 3.01 -12.36
C PHE A 53 -0.47 2.45 -11.38
N SER A 54 -0.20 1.24 -10.92
CA SER A 54 -0.98 0.58 -9.89
C SER A 54 -0.06 0.18 -8.74
N ILE A 55 -0.58 0.22 -7.52
CA ILE A 55 0.16 -0.13 -6.31
C ILE A 55 -0.43 -1.42 -5.75
N TYR A 56 0.45 -2.37 -5.44
CA TYR A 56 0.09 -3.66 -4.88
C TYR A 56 0.90 -3.97 -3.62
N ILE A 57 0.36 -4.85 -2.79
CA ILE A 57 1.15 -5.58 -1.79
C ILE A 57 1.21 -7.04 -2.23
N ASP A 58 2.41 -7.62 -2.28
CA ASP A 58 2.59 -9.05 -2.41
C ASP A 58 2.72 -9.64 -1.00
N VAL A 59 1.72 -10.42 -0.58
CA VAL A 59 1.69 -11.03 0.75
C VAL A 59 2.68 -12.20 0.77
N THR A 60 3.77 -12.04 1.50
CA THR A 60 4.81 -13.08 1.61
C THR A 60 4.59 -13.99 2.82
N ASN A 61 4.00 -13.47 3.90
CA ASN A 61 3.63 -14.25 5.06
C ASN A 61 2.50 -13.56 5.80
N ASN A 62 1.39 -14.26 6.00
CA ASN A 62 0.28 -13.74 6.80
C ASN A 62 -0.24 -14.83 7.73
N GLU A 63 0.10 -14.71 9.00
CA GLU A 63 -0.33 -15.62 10.05
C GLU A 63 -1.71 -15.27 10.59
N PHE A 64 -2.19 -14.04 10.34
CA PHE A 64 -3.53 -13.63 10.75
C PHE A 64 -4.60 -14.35 9.91
N ASP A 65 -5.81 -14.38 10.43
CA ASP A 65 -6.93 -14.94 9.69
C ASP A 65 -7.15 -14.21 8.37
N ASN A 66 -7.70 -14.90 7.39
CA ASN A 66 -8.02 -14.32 6.10
C ASN A 66 -8.94 -13.11 6.29
N ASN A 67 -8.53 -11.97 5.73
CA ASN A 67 -9.24 -10.69 5.84
C ASN A 67 -9.33 -10.10 7.25
N ALA A 68 -8.55 -10.59 8.21
CA ALA A 68 -8.50 -10.01 9.55
C ALA A 68 -7.80 -8.65 9.56
N LEU A 69 -6.78 -8.46 8.72
CA LEU A 69 -6.09 -7.18 8.59
C LEU A 69 -6.81 -6.30 7.57
N GLY A 70 -6.93 -5.02 7.92
CA GLY A 70 -7.39 -3.99 7.00
C GLY A 70 -6.27 -3.09 6.55
N PHE A 71 -6.45 -2.42 5.42
CA PHE A 71 -5.53 -1.38 4.96
C PHE A 71 -6.30 -0.13 4.53
N ILE A 72 -5.63 1.00 4.63
CA ILE A 72 -6.08 2.28 4.07
C ILE A 72 -4.88 2.91 3.39
N LEU A 73 -5.05 3.36 2.16
CA LEU A 73 -4.03 4.08 1.41
C LEU A 73 -4.39 5.56 1.36
N TYR A 74 -3.41 6.40 1.71
CA TYR A 74 -3.54 7.86 1.69
C TYR A 74 -2.56 8.47 0.70
N ASP A 75 -2.94 9.61 0.11
CA ASP A 75 -2.01 10.43 -0.67
C ASP A 75 -1.17 11.35 0.24
N ALA A 76 -0.32 12.16 -0.36
CA ALA A 76 0.57 13.05 0.38
C ALA A 76 -0.16 14.13 1.18
N ASN A 77 -1.39 14.43 0.81
CA ASN A 77 -2.22 15.44 1.50
C ASN A 77 -3.08 14.83 2.62
N GLY A 78 -2.94 13.53 2.86
CA GLY A 78 -3.74 12.84 3.85
C GLY A 78 -5.14 12.45 3.37
N ASN A 79 -5.40 12.53 2.07
CA ASN A 79 -6.68 12.12 1.49
C ASN A 79 -6.70 10.60 1.30
N ARG A 80 -7.81 9.99 1.70
CA ARG A 80 -8.00 8.56 1.54
C ARG A 80 -8.23 8.22 0.06
N ILE A 81 -7.39 7.35 -0.49
CA ILE A 81 -7.49 6.89 -1.87
C ILE A 81 -8.29 5.59 -1.94
N SER A 82 -7.97 4.64 -1.07
CA SER A 82 -8.59 3.32 -1.09
C SER A 82 -8.49 2.65 0.26
N SER A 83 -9.26 1.57 0.43
CA SER A 83 -9.20 0.73 1.61
C SER A 83 -9.70 -0.66 1.27
N GLY A 84 -9.39 -1.63 2.11
CA GLY A 84 -9.84 -3.00 1.92
C GLY A 84 -9.26 -3.93 2.97
N ASN A 85 -9.40 -5.22 2.69
CA ASN A 85 -8.91 -6.29 3.56
C ASN A 85 -7.71 -6.97 2.92
N ILE A 86 -6.85 -7.54 3.77
CA ILE A 86 -5.67 -8.27 3.32
C ILE A 86 -5.95 -9.76 3.45
N PRO A 87 -5.91 -10.53 2.34
CA PRO A 87 -6.13 -11.97 2.37
C PRO A 87 -4.93 -12.70 3.00
N SER A 88 -5.08 -14.00 3.22
CA SER A 88 -4.02 -14.83 3.80
C SER A 88 -2.83 -15.03 2.87
N SER A 89 -3.00 -14.84 1.57
CA SER A 89 -1.91 -14.98 0.60
C SER A 89 -2.26 -14.25 -0.69
N GLY A 90 -1.24 -14.04 -1.54
CA GLY A 90 -1.41 -13.49 -2.86
C GLY A 90 -1.13 -12.00 -2.95
N LYS A 91 -1.57 -11.41 -4.03
CA LYS A 91 -1.35 -10.00 -4.33
C LYS A 91 -2.60 -9.19 -4.03
N VAL A 92 -2.42 -8.05 -3.38
CA VAL A 92 -3.52 -7.14 -3.03
C VAL A 92 -3.36 -5.86 -3.82
N LEU A 93 -4.35 -5.52 -4.63
CA LEU A 93 -4.38 -4.23 -5.31
C LEU A 93 -4.77 -3.14 -4.33
N LEU A 94 -3.88 -2.19 -4.09
CA LEU A 94 -4.15 -1.04 -3.23
C LEU A 94 -4.81 0.09 -4.00
N ALA A 95 -4.30 0.39 -5.19
CA ALA A 95 -4.88 1.42 -6.07
C ALA A 95 -4.47 1.16 -7.50
N SER A 96 -5.31 1.60 -8.44
CA SER A 96 -5.07 1.46 -9.88
C SER A 96 -5.32 2.78 -10.59
N ASN A 97 -4.82 2.88 -11.82
CA ASN A 97 -5.01 4.04 -12.69
C ASN A 97 -4.57 5.36 -12.06
N LEU A 98 -3.52 5.33 -11.27
CA LEU A 98 -2.90 6.53 -10.75
C LEU A 98 -2.02 7.14 -11.83
N GLU A 99 -2.11 8.44 -12.01
CA GLU A 99 -1.36 9.14 -13.05
C GLU A 99 -0.06 9.69 -12.47
N LEU A 100 1.03 9.51 -13.21
CA LEU A 100 2.32 10.11 -12.90
C LEU A 100 2.83 10.78 -14.16
N LYS A 101 2.84 12.11 -14.16
CA LYS A 101 3.33 12.89 -15.28
C LYS A 101 4.84 12.95 -15.27
N THR A 102 5.41 13.22 -16.42
CA THR A 102 6.86 13.41 -16.56
C THR A 102 7.38 14.41 -15.52
N GLY A 103 8.38 14.01 -14.75
CA GLY A 103 8.98 14.84 -13.71
C GLY A 103 8.27 14.87 -12.38
N GLU A 104 7.11 14.20 -12.25
CA GLU A 104 6.37 14.17 -10.99
C GLU A 104 6.99 13.21 -9.98
N ASN A 105 6.78 13.55 -8.71
CA ASN A 105 7.08 12.69 -7.57
C ASN A 105 5.84 12.70 -6.66
N LYS A 106 5.28 11.53 -6.40
CA LYS A 106 4.09 11.39 -5.55
C LYS A 106 4.39 10.51 -4.36
N SER A 107 3.89 10.90 -3.20
CA SER A 107 4.08 10.16 -1.96
C SER A 107 2.77 9.60 -1.45
N TYR A 108 2.85 8.46 -0.80
CA TYR A 108 1.70 7.74 -0.27
C TYR A 108 2.02 7.19 1.11
N THR A 109 0.97 6.97 1.90
CA THR A 109 1.08 6.29 3.19
C THR A 109 0.03 5.20 3.25
N VAL A 110 0.45 4.01 3.65
CA VAL A 110 -0.45 2.89 3.91
C VAL A 110 -0.55 2.68 5.42
N LEU A 111 -1.78 2.51 5.91
CA LEU A 111 -2.07 2.03 7.26
C LEU A 111 -2.52 0.59 7.19
N ILE A 112 -2.00 -0.25 8.10
CA ILE A 112 -2.45 -1.63 8.28
C ILE A 112 -2.77 -1.84 9.75
N TRP A 113 -3.90 -2.49 10.03
CA TRP A 113 -4.32 -2.75 11.41
C TRP A 113 -5.09 -4.08 11.48
N LEU A 114 -5.16 -4.64 12.69
CA LEU A 114 -6.00 -5.80 12.98
C LEU A 114 -7.40 -5.29 13.30
N GLN A 115 -8.38 -5.69 12.49
CA GLN A 115 -9.75 -5.22 12.62
C GLN A 115 -10.43 -5.86 13.80
N ASP A 116 -11.04 -5.05 14.69
CA ASP A 116 -11.87 -5.53 15.77
C ASP A 116 -13.16 -6.12 15.19
N ASN A 117 -13.40 -7.40 15.42
CA ASN A 117 -14.60 -8.09 14.95
C ASN A 117 -15.68 -8.25 16.04
N GLY A 118 -15.49 -7.64 17.20
CA GLY A 118 -16.44 -7.73 18.32
C GLY A 118 -16.40 -9.02 19.09
N LYS A 119 -15.46 -9.92 18.80
CA LYS A 119 -15.28 -11.21 19.46
C LYS A 119 -13.92 -11.28 20.13
N ASN A 120 -13.66 -12.34 20.89
CA ASN A 120 -12.33 -12.56 21.46
C ASN A 120 -11.34 -12.88 20.33
N GLN A 121 -10.30 -12.07 20.22
CA GLN A 121 -9.24 -12.19 19.21
C GLN A 121 -7.87 -12.43 19.85
N ASP A 122 -7.81 -12.94 21.08
CA ASP A 122 -6.54 -13.19 21.78
C ASP A 122 -5.65 -14.14 20.97
N TYR A 123 -6.24 -15.07 20.23
CA TYR A 123 -5.48 -16.01 19.40
C TYR A 123 -4.73 -15.33 18.24
N GLU A 124 -5.08 -14.09 17.90
CA GLU A 124 -4.39 -13.33 16.87
C GLU A 124 -3.17 -12.58 17.41
N GLN A 125 -3.01 -12.51 18.72
CA GLN A 125 -1.88 -11.80 19.32
C GLN A 125 -0.56 -12.49 19.01
N GLY A 126 0.47 -11.71 18.70
CA GLY A 126 1.79 -12.24 18.40
C GLY A 126 1.94 -12.85 17.01
N LYS A 127 0.90 -12.83 16.19
CA LYS A 127 1.00 -13.26 14.80
C LYS A 127 1.71 -12.22 13.96
N ASN A 128 2.33 -12.66 12.88
CA ASN A 128 3.11 -11.80 11.98
C ASN A 128 2.44 -11.67 10.62
N PHE A 129 2.66 -10.52 10.02
CA PHE A 129 2.37 -10.27 8.62
C PHE A 129 3.61 -9.66 7.97
N ALA A 130 3.95 -10.15 6.80
CA ALA A 130 5.01 -9.58 5.98
C ALA A 130 4.54 -9.51 4.53
N GLY A 131 4.96 -8.46 3.86
CA GLY A 131 4.64 -8.27 2.45
C GLY A 131 5.60 -7.28 1.83
N GLU A 132 5.51 -7.16 0.52
CA GLU A 132 6.32 -6.21 -0.25
C GLU A 132 5.41 -5.37 -1.12
N PHE A 133 5.64 -4.06 -1.12
CA PHE A 133 4.99 -3.18 -2.09
C PHE A 133 5.63 -3.36 -3.45
N TYR A 134 4.82 -3.30 -4.49
CA TYR A 134 5.35 -3.19 -5.84
C TYR A 134 4.39 -2.40 -6.71
N ILE A 135 4.91 -1.96 -7.84
CA ILE A 135 4.21 -1.09 -8.76
C ILE A 135 4.24 -1.71 -10.15
N THR A 136 3.12 -1.64 -10.84
CA THR A 136 3.06 -1.90 -12.29
C THR A 136 2.77 -0.59 -12.99
N THR A 137 3.35 -0.40 -14.18
CA THR A 137 3.23 0.84 -14.94
C THR A 137 2.71 0.57 -16.32
N LYS A 138 2.06 1.60 -16.88
CA LYS A 138 1.58 1.59 -18.24
C LYS A 138 1.73 2.99 -18.80
N GLN A 139 2.32 3.12 -19.99
CA GLN A 139 2.43 4.39 -20.68
C GLN A 139 1.04 4.92 -21.04
N ILE A 140 0.80 6.19 -20.77
CA ILE A 140 -0.41 6.87 -21.24
C ILE A 140 -0.22 7.20 -22.71
N LYS A 141 -1.21 6.81 -23.52
CA LYS A 141 -1.23 7.15 -24.96
C LYS A 141 -2.19 8.30 -25.16
N TYR A 142 -1.68 9.34 -25.79
CA TYR A 142 -2.47 10.49 -26.21
C TYR A 142 -2.72 10.37 -27.72
N GLU A 143 -3.95 10.56 -28.11
CA GLU A 143 -4.33 10.55 -29.51
C GLU A 143 -4.48 11.96 -30.08
#